data_4d8a3e04f933e44faaac88de6204bf72
#
_entry.id   4d8a3e04f933e44faaac88de6204bf72
#
_cell.length_a   1.000
_cell.length_b   1.000
_cell.length_c   1.000
_cell.angle_alpha   90.00
_cell.angle_beta   90.00
_cell.angle_gamma   90.00
#
_symmetry.space_group_name_H-M   'P 1'
#
loop_
_entity.id
_entity.type
_entity.pdbx_description
1 polymer ?
#
loop_
_entity_poly.entity_id
_entity_poly.type
_entity_poly.pdbx_seq_one_letter_code
_entity_poly.pdbx_strand_id
1 'polypeptide(L)'
;MKTNLNRRHFLQTGILGSVAMASARLVPNAFAGVTKPQRDPFDGLKVGITTYTLRKFSLDEAISMTKQVGVKYISLKDMHLPLKSTAEERKAARQKVEKAGLVLTGGGVIYMKNDEADIRNVFEYARDAGMPTIVCSPDPEALDTVEKFAKQFDIRVAIHNHGPSDKRYPSPLDVMKLVKGRDSRMGACMDVGHTVRINEDPVAVLQQVATRLYDFHMKDVTSATPEGKPTEVGRGVIDIVAVLRTLQKMKYPYNVALEYEANGDNPMPGVIESYAYIRGVLATA
;
A
#
# COMPACT_ATOMS: atom_id res chain seq x y z
N MET A 1 12.12 -66.59 2.16
CA MET A 1 11.23 -66.68 1.01
C MET A 1 10.35 -65.44 0.94
N LYS A 2 10.59 -64.56 -0.03
CA LYS A 2 9.81 -63.32 -0.27
C LYS A 2 8.83 -63.60 -1.39
N THR A 3 7.52 -63.53 -1.13
CA THR A 3 6.49 -63.67 -2.15
C THR A 3 6.05 -62.27 -2.60
N ASN A 4 6.36 -61.94 -3.84
CA ASN A 4 5.87 -60.79 -4.56
C ASN A 4 4.39 -60.94 -4.89
N LEU A 5 3.51 -60.06 -4.39
CA LEU A 5 2.12 -59.98 -4.82
C LEU A 5 2.02 -59.02 -6.00
N ASN A 6 1.65 -59.56 -7.16
CA ASN A 6 1.58 -58.90 -8.44
C ASN A 6 0.19 -58.26 -8.64
N ARG A 7 0.17 -56.96 -9.03
CA ARG A 7 -1.01 -56.10 -9.18
C ARG A 7 -2.06 -56.54 -10.26
N ARG A 8 -1.90 -57.67 -10.90
CA ARG A 8 -2.75 -58.14 -12.02
C ARG A 8 -3.88 -59.09 -11.63
N HIS A 9 -4.07 -59.46 -10.36
CA HIS A 9 -5.11 -60.45 -9.96
C HIS A 9 -6.34 -59.87 -9.29
N PHE A 10 -6.53 -58.57 -9.31
CA PHE A 10 -7.70 -57.95 -8.66
C PHE A 10 -8.88 -57.64 -9.60
N LEU A 11 -8.83 -58.02 -10.90
CA LEU A 11 -9.85 -57.69 -11.89
C LEU A 11 -10.62 -58.86 -12.51
N GLN A 12 -10.63 -60.03 -11.92
CA GLN A 12 -11.37 -61.18 -12.48
C GLN A 12 -12.09 -62.00 -11.40
N THR A 13 -13.07 -61.42 -10.71
CA THR A 13 -14.15 -62.22 -10.07
C THR A 13 -15.27 -61.25 -9.65
N GLY A 14 -16.43 -61.38 -10.26
CA GLY A 14 -17.66 -60.79 -9.72
C GLY A 14 -18.64 -60.22 -10.69
N ILE A 15 -19.10 -61.01 -11.70
CA ILE A 15 -20.37 -60.76 -12.36
C ILE A 15 -21.28 -61.92 -11.97
N LEU A 16 -22.34 -61.64 -11.21
CA LEU A 16 -23.67 -62.22 -11.22
C LEU A 16 -24.39 -61.88 -9.89
N GLY A 17 -25.49 -61.15 -9.96
CA GLY A 17 -26.39 -61.05 -8.81
C GLY A 17 -27.29 -59.83 -8.82
N SER A 18 -28.45 -59.97 -9.50
CA SER A 18 -29.75 -59.40 -9.04
C SER A 18 -29.99 -57.90 -9.11
N VAL A 19 -30.81 -57.52 -10.06
CA VAL A 19 -31.57 -56.27 -10.15
C VAL A 19 -32.54 -56.18 -8.96
N ALA A 20 -32.27 -55.28 -8.05
CA ALA A 20 -33.23 -54.74 -7.08
C ALA A 20 -33.39 -53.25 -7.36
N MET A 21 -34.55 -52.87 -7.93
CA MET A 21 -34.95 -51.45 -8.03
C MET A 21 -35.15 -50.93 -6.61
N ALA A 22 -34.14 -50.19 -6.11
CA ALA A 22 -34.29 -49.34 -4.95
C ALA A 22 -34.45 -47.92 -5.45
N SER A 23 -35.62 -47.34 -5.23
CA SER A 23 -35.94 -45.93 -5.45
C SER A 23 -34.92 -45.07 -4.68
N ALA A 24 -33.94 -44.51 -5.41
CA ALA A 24 -33.03 -43.54 -4.89
C ALA A 24 -33.81 -42.25 -4.56
N ARG A 25 -34.17 -42.06 -3.28
CA ARG A 25 -34.54 -40.76 -2.78
C ARG A 25 -33.31 -39.86 -2.97
N LEU A 26 -33.46 -38.85 -3.84
CA LEU A 26 -32.54 -37.74 -3.93
C LEU A 26 -32.45 -37.10 -2.56
N VAL A 27 -31.39 -37.42 -1.81
CA VAL A 27 -30.99 -36.64 -0.66
C VAL A 27 -30.46 -35.32 -1.21
N PRO A 28 -31.09 -34.18 -0.94
CA PRO A 28 -30.56 -32.92 -1.38
C PRO A 28 -29.17 -32.77 -0.75
N ASN A 29 -28.20 -32.49 -1.61
CA ASN A 29 -26.82 -32.22 -1.21
C ASN A 29 -26.80 -31.00 -0.27
N ALA A 30 -26.93 -31.24 1.04
CA ALA A 30 -26.84 -30.23 2.10
C ALA A 30 -25.38 -29.85 2.43
N PHE A 31 -24.51 -29.84 1.41
CA PHE A 31 -23.28 -29.06 1.44
C PHE A 31 -23.54 -27.68 0.81
N ALA A 32 -24.53 -26.96 1.30
CA ALA A 32 -24.50 -25.53 1.25
C ALA A 32 -23.27 -25.14 2.09
N GLY A 33 -22.14 -24.96 1.41
CA GLY A 33 -20.90 -24.54 2.03
C GLY A 33 -21.20 -23.26 2.81
N VAL A 34 -21.10 -23.34 4.13
CA VAL A 34 -21.01 -22.15 4.97
C VAL A 34 -19.74 -21.46 4.52
N THR A 35 -19.87 -20.52 3.57
CA THR A 35 -18.79 -19.60 3.21
C THR A 35 -18.55 -18.80 4.46
N LYS A 36 -17.51 -19.17 5.23
CA LYS A 36 -17.01 -18.30 6.31
C LYS A 36 -16.82 -16.93 5.68
N PRO A 37 -17.34 -15.86 6.30
CA PRO A 37 -17.07 -14.52 5.81
C PRO A 37 -15.57 -14.39 5.60
N GLN A 38 -15.17 -14.02 4.37
CA GLN A 38 -13.76 -13.92 4.00
C GLN A 38 -13.16 -12.84 4.92
N ARG A 39 -12.31 -13.24 5.86
CA ARG A 39 -11.64 -12.32 6.78
C ARG A 39 -10.85 -11.33 5.93
N ASP A 40 -10.90 -10.06 6.30
CA ASP A 40 -10.05 -9.03 5.69
C ASP A 40 -8.58 -9.46 5.81
N PRO A 41 -7.86 -9.65 4.68
CA PRO A 41 -6.49 -10.14 4.72
C PRO A 41 -5.50 -9.14 5.35
N PHE A 42 -5.94 -7.91 5.59
CA PHE A 42 -5.14 -6.84 6.16
C PHE A 42 -5.64 -6.37 7.54
N ASP A 43 -6.60 -7.09 8.11
CA ASP A 43 -7.13 -6.90 9.48
C ASP A 43 -7.47 -5.44 9.80
N GLY A 44 -8.18 -4.78 8.87
CA GLY A 44 -8.67 -3.41 8.98
C GLY A 44 -7.69 -2.32 8.53
N LEU A 45 -6.42 -2.63 8.25
CA LEU A 45 -5.49 -1.66 7.68
C LEU A 45 -5.79 -1.42 6.18
N LYS A 46 -5.72 -0.17 5.77
CA LYS A 46 -5.86 0.22 4.35
C LYS A 46 -4.55 -0.03 3.60
N VAL A 47 -4.19 -1.30 3.40
CA VAL A 47 -2.97 -1.66 2.68
C VAL A 47 -3.15 -1.45 1.19
N GLY A 48 -2.26 -0.67 0.60
CA GLY A 48 -2.27 -0.26 -0.80
C GLY A 48 -0.88 -0.17 -1.41
N ILE A 49 -0.78 0.50 -2.55
CA ILE A 49 0.47 0.69 -3.28
C ILE A 49 0.64 2.16 -3.67
N THR A 50 1.88 2.67 -3.60
CA THR A 50 2.25 3.87 -4.34
C THR A 50 2.74 3.47 -5.73
N THR A 51 2.25 4.15 -6.77
CA THR A 51 2.56 3.76 -8.15
C THR A 51 3.99 4.06 -8.58
N TYR A 52 4.80 4.67 -7.71
CA TYR A 52 6.25 4.71 -7.92
C TYR A 52 6.87 3.31 -7.99
N THR A 53 6.32 2.36 -7.26
CA THR A 53 6.63 0.92 -7.38
C THR A 53 6.54 0.43 -8.83
N LEU A 54 5.58 0.97 -9.59
CA LEU A 54 5.24 0.57 -10.97
C LEU A 54 5.66 1.64 -12.00
N ARG A 55 6.70 2.42 -11.71
CA ARG A 55 7.13 3.63 -12.44
C ARG A 55 7.53 3.42 -13.90
N LYS A 56 7.73 2.17 -14.33
CA LYS A 56 8.09 1.81 -15.72
C LYS A 56 6.88 1.43 -16.58
N PHE A 57 5.69 1.42 -16.01
CA PHE A 57 4.45 0.96 -16.62
C PHE A 57 3.47 2.11 -16.83
N SER A 58 2.49 1.93 -17.71
CA SER A 58 1.39 2.88 -17.89
C SER A 58 0.42 2.86 -16.69
N LEU A 59 -0.45 3.86 -16.60
CA LEU A 59 -1.51 3.90 -15.57
C LEU A 59 -2.42 2.65 -15.64
N ASP A 60 -2.79 2.21 -16.84
CA ASP A 60 -3.68 1.06 -17.01
C ASP A 60 -3.01 -0.25 -16.57
N GLU A 61 -1.72 -0.42 -16.87
CA GLU A 61 -0.93 -1.54 -16.36
C GLU A 61 -0.74 -1.47 -14.84
N ALA A 62 -0.44 -0.30 -14.29
CA ALA A 62 -0.30 -0.10 -12.85
C ALA A 62 -1.61 -0.44 -12.09
N ILE A 63 -2.77 -0.06 -12.63
CA ILE A 63 -4.09 -0.45 -12.13
C ILE A 63 -4.27 -1.97 -12.17
N SER A 64 -3.93 -2.61 -13.31
CA SER A 64 -4.04 -4.06 -13.48
C SER A 64 -3.15 -4.82 -12.50
N MET A 65 -1.89 -4.41 -12.36
CA MET A 65 -0.93 -4.99 -11.42
C MET A 65 -1.37 -4.82 -9.95
N THR A 66 -1.93 -3.66 -9.61
CA THR A 66 -2.50 -3.41 -8.27
C THR A 66 -3.65 -4.38 -7.95
N LYS A 67 -4.54 -4.62 -8.92
CA LYS A 67 -5.61 -5.62 -8.77
C LYS A 67 -5.09 -7.04 -8.65
N GLN A 68 -4.07 -7.39 -9.43
CA GLN A 68 -3.47 -8.73 -9.43
C GLN A 68 -2.94 -9.11 -8.04
N VAL A 69 -2.37 -8.17 -7.29
CA VAL A 69 -1.89 -8.42 -5.93
C VAL A 69 -2.99 -8.34 -4.87
N GLY A 70 -4.23 -8.03 -5.26
CA GLY A 70 -5.40 -8.07 -4.37
C GLY A 70 -5.43 -6.99 -3.30
N VAL A 71 -4.85 -5.81 -3.56
CA VAL A 71 -5.03 -4.61 -2.72
C VAL A 71 -6.06 -3.67 -3.34
N LYS A 72 -6.66 -2.82 -2.51
CA LYS A 72 -7.74 -1.90 -2.93
C LYS A 72 -7.30 -0.44 -3.01
N TYR A 73 -6.23 -0.07 -2.35
CA TYR A 73 -5.82 1.32 -2.20
C TYR A 73 -4.64 1.63 -3.10
N ILE A 74 -4.67 2.80 -3.74
CA ILE A 74 -3.65 3.23 -4.70
C ILE A 74 -3.36 4.72 -4.50
N SER A 75 -2.08 5.09 -4.50
CA SER A 75 -1.60 6.47 -4.51
C SER A 75 -0.86 6.72 -5.83
N LEU A 76 -1.23 7.76 -6.58
CA LEU A 76 -0.69 7.99 -7.92
C LEU A 76 0.57 8.86 -7.89
N LYS A 77 1.55 8.47 -8.70
CA LYS A 77 2.76 9.28 -8.98
C LYS A 77 2.57 10.07 -10.28
N ASP A 78 3.33 11.14 -10.43
CA ASP A 78 3.27 12.08 -11.58
C ASP A 78 3.52 11.43 -12.94
N MET A 79 4.27 10.31 -13.03
CA MET A 79 4.41 9.56 -14.27
C MET A 79 3.10 8.89 -14.72
N HIS A 80 2.16 8.62 -13.81
CA HIS A 80 0.86 8.03 -14.11
C HIS A 80 -0.26 9.07 -14.21
N LEU A 81 -0.08 10.23 -13.58
CA LEU A 81 -0.97 11.38 -13.71
C LEU A 81 -0.13 12.66 -13.58
N PRO A 82 0.32 13.25 -14.72
CA PRO A 82 1.18 14.43 -14.70
C PRO A 82 0.52 15.65 -14.04
N LEU A 83 1.30 16.43 -13.30
CA LEU A 83 0.80 17.68 -12.67
C LEU A 83 0.27 18.68 -13.69
N LYS A 84 0.78 18.64 -14.94
CA LYS A 84 0.32 19.51 -16.04
C LYS A 84 -0.89 18.96 -16.80
N SER A 85 -1.47 17.83 -16.34
CA SER A 85 -2.69 17.27 -16.94
C SER A 85 -3.87 18.24 -16.82
N THR A 86 -4.82 18.12 -17.74
CA THR A 86 -6.07 18.89 -17.69
C THR A 86 -7.02 18.34 -16.62
N ALA A 87 -8.04 19.10 -16.26
CA ALA A 87 -9.07 18.65 -15.31
C ALA A 87 -9.81 17.40 -15.83
N GLU A 88 -10.03 17.31 -17.15
CA GLU A 88 -10.66 16.17 -17.82
C GLU A 88 -9.79 14.90 -17.71
N GLU A 89 -8.47 15.02 -17.93
CA GLU A 89 -7.51 13.92 -17.79
C GLU A 89 -7.44 13.45 -16.33
N ARG A 90 -7.43 14.37 -15.36
CA ARG A 90 -7.47 14.06 -13.92
C ARG A 90 -8.72 13.28 -13.55
N LYS A 91 -9.87 13.75 -14.02
CA LYS A 91 -11.16 13.07 -13.83
C LYS A 91 -11.18 11.69 -14.51
N ALA A 92 -10.65 11.58 -15.73
CA ALA A 92 -10.57 10.31 -16.44
C ALA A 92 -9.67 9.30 -15.72
N ALA A 93 -8.52 9.71 -15.20
CA ALA A 93 -7.63 8.86 -14.41
C ALA A 93 -8.34 8.36 -13.13
N ARG A 94 -9.01 9.24 -12.40
CA ARG A 94 -9.85 8.87 -11.25
C ARG A 94 -10.90 7.82 -11.64
N GLN A 95 -11.64 8.06 -12.71
CA GLN A 95 -12.67 7.11 -13.17
C GLN A 95 -12.09 5.74 -13.55
N LYS A 96 -10.88 5.68 -14.13
CA LYS A 96 -10.19 4.40 -14.39
C LYS A 96 -9.92 3.64 -13.10
N VAL A 97 -9.39 4.32 -12.08
CA VAL A 97 -9.14 3.73 -10.76
C VAL A 97 -10.44 3.22 -10.12
N GLU A 98 -11.49 4.03 -10.10
CA GLU A 98 -12.80 3.68 -9.53
C GLU A 98 -13.47 2.52 -10.27
N LYS A 99 -13.48 2.52 -11.61
CA LYS A 99 -14.01 1.42 -12.44
C LYS A 99 -13.27 0.10 -12.22
N ALA A 100 -12.01 0.16 -11.88
CA ALA A 100 -11.22 -1.02 -11.51
C ALA A 100 -11.55 -1.57 -10.11
N GLY A 101 -12.40 -0.89 -9.33
CA GLY A 101 -12.75 -1.22 -7.95
C GLY A 101 -11.67 -0.80 -6.94
N LEU A 102 -10.77 0.10 -7.34
CA LEU A 102 -9.71 0.64 -6.48
C LEU A 102 -10.16 1.96 -5.84
N VAL A 103 -9.52 2.32 -4.74
CA VAL A 103 -9.73 3.56 -4.01
C VAL A 103 -8.47 4.41 -4.12
N LEU A 104 -8.62 5.60 -4.73
CA LEU A 104 -7.54 6.57 -4.80
C LEU A 104 -7.35 7.25 -3.43
N THR A 105 -6.18 7.09 -2.83
CA THR A 105 -5.88 7.59 -1.48
C THR A 105 -5.09 8.90 -1.48
N GLY A 106 -4.39 9.19 -2.56
CA GLY A 106 -3.57 10.39 -2.67
C GLY A 106 -2.68 10.38 -3.90
N GLY A 107 -1.72 11.28 -3.93
CA GLY A 107 -0.71 11.36 -4.98
C GLY A 107 0.54 12.09 -4.53
N GLY A 108 1.67 11.74 -5.14
CA GLY A 108 3.00 12.34 -4.84
C GLY A 108 4.12 11.27 -4.83
N VAL A 109 5.34 11.62 -4.45
CA VAL A 109 5.76 12.84 -3.72
C VAL A 109 5.82 14.04 -4.68
N ILE A 110 5.15 15.14 -4.32
CA ILE A 110 5.13 16.38 -5.08
C ILE A 110 6.05 17.39 -4.39
N TYR A 111 7.04 17.90 -5.11
CA TYR A 111 7.90 18.97 -4.62
C TYR A 111 7.24 20.32 -4.86
N MET A 112 7.16 21.16 -3.84
CA MET A 112 6.55 22.49 -3.92
C MET A 112 7.56 23.55 -3.52
N LYS A 113 7.88 24.42 -4.46
CA LYS A 113 8.66 25.64 -4.18
C LYS A 113 7.76 26.70 -3.56
N ASN A 114 8.35 27.76 -3.01
CA ASN A 114 7.59 28.89 -2.48
C ASN A 114 7.05 29.78 -3.62
N ASP A 115 6.12 29.23 -4.38
CA ASP A 115 5.37 29.88 -5.44
C ASP A 115 3.87 29.63 -5.25
N GLU A 116 3.10 30.69 -5.02
CA GLU A 116 1.68 30.58 -4.69
C GLU A 116 0.87 29.99 -5.85
N ALA A 117 1.20 30.31 -7.09
CA ALA A 117 0.46 29.83 -8.27
C ALA A 117 0.72 28.33 -8.49
N ASP A 118 1.97 27.90 -8.37
CA ASP A 118 2.34 26.49 -8.48
C ASP A 118 1.72 25.66 -7.35
N ILE A 119 1.75 26.15 -6.11
CA ILE A 119 1.11 25.48 -4.96
C ILE A 119 -0.41 25.37 -5.18
N ARG A 120 -1.08 26.45 -5.59
CA ARG A 120 -2.50 26.41 -5.93
C ARG A 120 -2.80 25.34 -6.97
N ASN A 121 -2.01 25.29 -8.06
CA ASN A 121 -2.18 24.27 -9.11
C ASN A 121 -2.09 22.83 -8.57
N VAL A 122 -1.20 22.57 -7.61
CA VAL A 122 -1.11 21.25 -6.95
C VAL A 122 -2.40 20.90 -6.20
N PHE A 123 -3.00 21.85 -5.51
CA PHE A 123 -4.27 21.61 -4.80
C PHE A 123 -5.45 21.47 -5.76
N GLU A 124 -5.48 22.22 -6.85
CA GLU A 124 -6.46 22.04 -7.93
C GLU A 124 -6.32 20.67 -8.60
N TYR A 125 -5.09 20.27 -8.88
CA TYR A 125 -4.78 18.92 -9.38
C TYR A 125 -5.31 17.83 -8.44
N ALA A 126 -5.06 17.93 -7.16
CA ALA A 126 -5.53 16.95 -6.18
C ALA A 126 -7.07 16.93 -6.07
N ARG A 127 -7.70 18.11 -6.06
CA ARG A 127 -9.17 18.25 -6.06
C ARG A 127 -9.79 17.57 -7.29
N ASP A 128 -9.30 17.87 -8.49
CA ASP A 128 -9.85 17.38 -9.75
C ASP A 128 -9.67 15.87 -9.91
N ALA A 129 -8.53 15.36 -9.44
CA ALA A 129 -8.27 13.92 -9.37
C ALA A 129 -9.02 13.22 -8.22
N GLY A 130 -9.62 13.97 -7.28
CA GLY A 130 -10.30 13.41 -6.12
C GLY A 130 -9.37 12.79 -5.08
N MET A 131 -8.17 13.33 -4.95
CA MET A 131 -7.17 12.89 -3.97
C MET A 131 -7.44 13.53 -2.60
N PRO A 132 -7.72 12.75 -1.55
CA PRO A 132 -7.95 13.31 -0.21
C PRO A 132 -6.66 13.71 0.51
N THR A 133 -5.50 13.27 0.00
CA THR A 133 -4.19 13.54 0.59
C THR A 133 -3.16 13.84 -0.50
N ILE A 134 -2.39 14.89 -0.31
CA ILE A 134 -1.20 15.20 -1.12
C ILE A 134 0.03 14.73 -0.34
N VAL A 135 0.77 13.76 -0.88
CA VAL A 135 2.11 13.42 -0.39
C VAL A 135 3.11 14.36 -1.02
N CYS A 136 3.88 15.08 -0.23
CA CYS A 136 4.72 16.16 -0.76
C CYS A 136 6.01 16.38 0.00
N SER A 137 6.88 17.21 -0.59
CA SER A 137 8.10 17.74 0.02
C SER A 137 8.19 19.23 -0.31
N PRO A 138 7.44 20.10 0.39
CA PRO A 138 7.47 21.54 0.17
C PRO A 138 8.77 22.16 0.68
N ASP A 139 9.18 23.28 0.11
CA ASP A 139 10.21 24.10 0.75
C ASP A 139 9.68 24.64 2.09
N PRO A 140 10.49 24.75 3.15
CA PRO A 140 10.03 25.23 4.45
C PRO A 140 9.34 26.59 4.40
N GLU A 141 9.80 27.47 3.53
CA GLU A 141 9.26 28.82 3.29
C GLU A 141 7.89 28.79 2.61
N ALA A 142 7.52 27.67 1.97
CA ALA A 142 6.22 27.48 1.33
C ALA A 142 5.11 27.05 2.30
N LEU A 143 5.44 26.64 3.52
CA LEU A 143 4.50 26.01 4.44
C LEU A 143 3.28 26.86 4.79
N ASP A 144 3.41 28.19 4.86
CA ASP A 144 2.28 29.08 5.14
C ASP A 144 1.28 29.08 3.97
N THR A 145 1.79 29.11 2.75
CA THR A 145 0.97 29.02 1.52
C THR A 145 0.33 27.63 1.36
N VAL A 146 1.10 26.58 1.66
CA VAL A 146 0.58 25.19 1.65
C VAL A 146 -0.56 25.02 2.66
N GLU A 147 -0.39 25.54 3.88
CA GLU A 147 -1.42 25.52 4.92
C GLU A 147 -2.68 26.30 4.50
N LYS A 148 -2.51 27.49 3.90
CA LYS A 148 -3.63 28.28 3.34
C LYS A 148 -4.47 27.46 2.38
N PHE A 149 -3.83 26.76 1.44
CA PHE A 149 -4.55 25.95 0.46
C PHE A 149 -5.06 24.63 1.04
N ALA A 150 -4.36 24.00 1.98
CA ALA A 150 -4.88 22.83 2.69
C ALA A 150 -6.23 23.12 3.35
N LYS A 151 -6.37 24.31 3.99
CA LYS A 151 -7.63 24.79 4.56
C LYS A 151 -8.68 25.11 3.50
N GLN A 152 -8.29 25.80 2.42
CA GLN A 152 -9.21 26.24 1.36
C GLN A 152 -9.82 25.07 0.59
N PHE A 153 -9.02 24.03 0.30
CA PHE A 153 -9.44 22.87 -0.49
C PHE A 153 -9.92 21.68 0.36
N ASP A 154 -9.76 21.77 1.67
CA ASP A 154 -10.03 20.67 2.62
C ASP A 154 -9.27 19.38 2.28
N ILE A 155 -7.99 19.50 1.91
CA ILE A 155 -7.11 18.40 1.52
C ILE A 155 -5.99 18.26 2.53
N ARG A 156 -5.71 17.01 2.95
CA ARG A 156 -4.57 16.72 3.83
C ARG A 156 -3.26 16.83 3.08
N VAL A 157 -2.24 17.30 3.79
CA VAL A 157 -0.85 17.42 3.35
C VAL A 157 -0.01 16.47 4.17
N ALA A 158 0.58 15.49 3.54
CA ALA A 158 1.44 14.49 4.14
C ALA A 158 2.89 14.72 3.68
N ILE A 159 3.68 15.42 4.50
CA ILE A 159 5.08 15.75 4.18
C ILE A 159 5.92 14.49 4.36
N HIS A 160 6.60 14.10 3.29
CA HIS A 160 7.36 12.85 3.20
C HIS A 160 8.82 13.03 3.65
N ASN A 161 9.34 12.12 4.46
CA ASN A 161 10.75 12.07 4.82
C ASN A 161 11.55 11.26 3.79
N HIS A 162 12.73 11.76 3.40
CA HIS A 162 13.60 11.11 2.41
C HIS A 162 14.92 10.57 3.00
N GLY A 163 15.07 10.58 4.33
CA GLY A 163 16.23 10.02 5.01
C GLY A 163 17.52 10.82 4.78
N PRO A 164 18.68 10.15 4.72
CA PRO A 164 19.98 10.80 4.88
C PRO A 164 20.35 11.80 3.77
N SER A 165 19.73 11.70 2.61
CA SER A 165 20.03 12.60 1.48
C SER A 165 19.20 13.88 1.47
N ASP A 166 18.11 13.94 2.22
CA ASP A 166 17.24 15.13 2.29
C ASP A 166 17.61 16.00 3.49
N LYS A 167 18.03 17.23 3.20
CA LYS A 167 18.36 18.21 4.24
C LYS A 167 17.15 18.89 4.87
N ARG A 168 15.97 18.80 4.23
CA ARG A 168 14.72 19.45 4.69
C ARG A 168 13.94 18.56 5.64
N TYR A 169 13.73 17.32 5.22
CA TYR A 169 12.89 16.34 5.91
C TYR A 169 13.59 14.98 6.00
N PRO A 170 14.74 14.87 6.69
CA PRO A 170 15.41 13.59 6.86
C PRO A 170 14.56 12.61 7.69
N SER A 171 13.88 13.12 8.72
CA SER A 171 13.05 12.37 9.66
C SER A 171 11.58 12.82 9.63
N PRO A 172 10.61 11.94 9.89
CA PRO A 172 9.25 12.35 10.18
C PRO A 172 9.15 13.27 11.41
N LEU A 173 10.10 13.16 12.35
CA LEU A 173 10.15 14.02 13.54
C LEU A 173 10.46 15.49 13.18
N ASP A 174 11.24 15.74 12.13
CA ASP A 174 11.49 17.08 11.64
C ASP A 174 10.23 17.68 11.02
N VAL A 175 9.44 16.88 10.30
CA VAL A 175 8.11 17.28 9.83
C VAL A 175 7.24 17.71 11.00
N MET A 176 7.19 16.91 12.08
CA MET A 176 6.36 17.22 13.25
C MET A 176 6.73 18.53 13.93
N LYS A 177 8.01 18.89 13.95
CA LYS A 177 8.46 20.20 14.47
C LYS A 177 7.88 21.35 13.66
N LEU A 178 7.85 21.22 12.32
CA LEU A 178 7.41 22.28 11.41
C LEU A 178 5.89 22.40 11.32
N VAL A 179 5.15 21.29 11.51
CA VAL A 179 3.68 21.32 11.50
C VAL A 179 3.07 21.57 12.88
N LYS A 180 3.89 21.66 13.93
CA LYS A 180 3.43 22.02 15.27
C LYS A 180 2.80 23.42 15.26
N GLY A 181 1.56 23.50 15.74
CA GLY A 181 0.81 24.77 15.77
C GLY A 181 0.12 25.14 14.44
N ARG A 182 0.37 24.40 13.35
CA ARG A 182 -0.32 24.57 12.06
C ARG A 182 -1.67 23.83 12.04
N ASP A 183 -2.46 24.13 11.01
CA ASP A 183 -3.74 23.44 10.78
C ASP A 183 -3.60 21.92 10.87
N SER A 184 -4.64 21.28 11.36
CA SER A 184 -4.65 19.83 11.56
C SER A 184 -4.50 19.01 10.27
N ARG A 185 -4.73 19.61 9.09
CA ARG A 185 -4.51 18.96 7.78
C ARG A 185 -3.03 18.83 7.41
N MET A 186 -2.15 19.55 8.09
CA MET A 186 -0.70 19.47 7.89
C MET A 186 -0.12 18.35 8.75
N GLY A 187 0.57 17.38 8.16
CA GLY A 187 1.14 16.23 8.85
C GLY A 187 2.21 15.53 8.04
N ALA A 188 2.53 14.31 8.42
CA ALA A 188 3.60 13.52 7.85
C ALA A 188 3.10 12.38 6.96
N CYS A 189 3.88 12.05 5.94
CA CYS A 189 3.98 10.74 5.34
C CYS A 189 5.28 10.11 5.84
N MET A 190 5.19 9.00 6.56
CA MET A 190 6.37 8.31 7.05
C MET A 190 6.81 7.23 6.07
N ASP A 191 7.98 7.37 5.48
CA ASP A 191 8.67 6.28 4.80
C ASP A 191 9.56 5.56 5.82
N VAL A 192 9.20 4.31 6.09
CA VAL A 192 9.85 3.51 7.13
C VAL A 192 11.29 3.13 6.75
N GLY A 193 11.56 2.91 5.46
CA GLY A 193 12.91 2.62 4.98
C GLY A 193 13.85 3.80 5.12
N HIS A 194 13.37 4.99 4.79
CA HIS A 194 14.14 6.21 4.97
C HIS A 194 14.38 6.54 6.46
N THR A 195 13.39 6.25 7.32
CA THR A 195 13.52 6.41 8.78
C THR A 195 14.62 5.51 9.35
N VAL A 196 14.64 4.24 8.97
CA VAL A 196 15.67 3.29 9.45
C VAL A 196 17.06 3.64 8.93
N ARG A 197 17.18 4.15 7.69
CA ARG A 197 18.47 4.54 7.10
C ARG A 197 19.16 5.74 7.77
N ILE A 198 18.47 6.47 8.62
CA ILE A 198 19.06 7.49 9.51
C ILE A 198 19.21 6.99 10.95
N ASN A 199 19.15 5.63 11.13
CA ASN A 199 19.31 4.98 12.42
C ASN A 199 18.25 5.38 13.46
N GLU A 200 17.03 5.70 13.04
CA GLU A 200 15.88 5.90 13.93
C GLU A 200 15.07 4.60 14.08
N ASP A 201 14.57 4.34 15.29
CA ASP A 201 13.63 3.24 15.56
C ASP A 201 12.27 3.56 14.95
N PRO A 202 11.82 2.82 13.93
CA PRO A 202 10.59 3.13 13.23
C PRO A 202 9.34 3.02 14.11
N VAL A 203 9.33 2.15 15.12
CA VAL A 203 8.20 2.00 16.06
C VAL A 203 8.11 3.21 16.98
N ALA A 204 9.23 3.65 17.51
CA ALA A 204 9.27 4.83 18.37
C ALA A 204 8.89 6.10 17.60
N VAL A 205 9.38 6.27 16.36
CA VAL A 205 9.00 7.40 15.49
C VAL A 205 7.51 7.33 15.16
N LEU A 206 6.99 6.18 14.74
CA LEU A 206 5.58 5.98 14.41
C LEU A 206 4.64 6.41 15.55
N GLN A 207 4.97 6.05 16.79
CA GLN A 207 4.21 6.45 17.97
C GLN A 207 4.21 7.97 18.19
N GLN A 208 5.32 8.63 17.92
CA GLN A 208 5.46 10.08 18.10
C GLN A 208 4.71 10.89 17.03
N VAL A 209 4.63 10.38 15.79
CA VAL A 209 3.96 11.08 14.68
C VAL A 209 2.49 10.70 14.53
N ALA A 210 2.00 9.73 15.30
CA ALA A 210 0.69 9.07 15.18
C ALA A 210 -0.48 10.03 14.94
N THR A 211 -0.53 11.15 15.67
CA THR A 211 -1.65 12.10 15.63
C THR A 211 -1.75 12.90 14.33
N ARG A 212 -0.69 12.95 13.56
CA ARG A 212 -0.58 13.69 12.28
C ARG A 212 0.06 12.86 11.18
N LEU A 213 -0.01 11.54 11.26
CA LEU A 213 0.44 10.63 10.21
C LEU A 213 -0.70 10.42 9.21
N TYR A 214 -0.58 10.92 7.97
CA TYR A 214 -1.63 10.90 6.97
C TYR A 214 -1.36 9.98 5.79
N ASP A 215 -0.12 9.53 5.62
CA ASP A 215 0.25 8.45 4.71
C ASP A 215 1.44 7.68 5.29
N PHE A 216 1.61 6.44 4.89
CA PHE A 216 2.69 5.58 5.35
C PHE A 216 3.24 4.77 4.18
N HIS A 217 4.54 4.96 3.87
CA HIS A 217 5.21 4.15 2.87
C HIS A 217 5.88 2.95 3.53
N MET A 218 5.30 1.77 3.26
CA MET A 218 5.86 0.49 3.66
C MET A 218 7.01 0.15 2.72
N LYS A 219 8.18 -0.03 3.29
CA LYS A 219 9.43 -0.32 2.59
C LYS A 219 10.30 -1.20 3.47
N ASP A 220 11.17 -1.99 2.89
CA ASP A 220 12.24 -2.66 3.63
C ASP A 220 13.60 -2.38 2.99
N VAL A 221 14.65 -2.43 3.79
CA VAL A 221 16.00 -2.06 3.36
C VAL A 221 17.03 -3.06 3.89
N THR A 222 18.13 -3.20 3.16
CA THR A 222 19.19 -4.20 3.47
C THR A 222 20.05 -3.83 4.67
N SER A 223 20.08 -2.55 5.08
CA SER A 223 20.81 -2.09 6.28
C SER A 223 20.20 -0.81 6.85
N ALA A 224 20.41 -0.60 8.15
CA ALA A 224 20.00 0.60 8.88
C ALA A 224 21.05 1.73 8.75
N THR A 225 21.68 1.85 7.59
CA THR A 225 22.69 2.88 7.28
C THR A 225 22.31 3.63 6.01
N PRO A 226 22.93 4.80 5.72
CA PRO A 226 22.67 5.55 4.50
C PRO A 226 22.78 4.72 3.20
N GLU A 227 23.61 3.67 3.20
CA GLU A 227 23.85 2.78 2.06
C GLU A 227 22.79 1.68 1.90
N GLY A 228 21.88 1.53 2.87
CA GLY A 228 20.79 0.56 2.83
C GLY A 228 19.99 0.66 1.52
N LYS A 229 19.85 -0.46 0.82
CA LYS A 229 19.13 -0.55 -0.47
C LYS A 229 17.74 -1.11 -0.26
N PRO A 230 16.75 -0.72 -1.07
CA PRO A 230 15.41 -1.33 -1.05
C PRO A 230 15.48 -2.83 -1.30
N THR A 231 14.65 -3.58 -0.58
CA THR A 231 14.46 -5.02 -0.77
C THR A 231 12.98 -5.38 -0.55
N GLU A 232 12.62 -6.66 -0.72
CA GLU A 232 11.29 -7.18 -0.44
C GLU A 232 10.97 -7.03 1.06
N VAL A 233 9.74 -6.65 1.36
CA VAL A 233 9.27 -6.53 2.75
C VAL A 233 9.38 -7.88 3.46
N GLY A 234 10.10 -7.90 4.58
CA GLY A 234 10.42 -9.09 5.36
C GLY A 234 11.76 -9.73 5.05
N ARG A 235 12.51 -9.22 4.06
CA ARG A 235 13.89 -9.66 3.77
C ARG A 235 14.97 -8.70 4.27
N GLY A 236 14.57 -7.51 4.68
CA GLY A 236 15.49 -6.47 5.16
C GLY A 236 15.72 -6.50 6.66
N VAL A 237 16.13 -5.37 7.17
CA VAL A 237 16.50 -5.21 8.59
C VAL A 237 15.39 -4.60 9.45
N ILE A 238 14.27 -4.19 8.84
CA ILE A 238 13.16 -3.55 9.55
C ILE A 238 12.32 -4.60 10.26
N ASP A 239 12.01 -4.39 11.55
CA ASP A 239 11.03 -5.19 12.26
C ASP A 239 9.61 -4.85 11.74
N ILE A 240 9.28 -5.40 10.56
CA ILE A 240 7.99 -5.22 9.90
C ILE A 240 6.84 -5.71 10.77
N VAL A 241 7.08 -6.76 11.59
CA VAL A 241 6.06 -7.30 12.51
C VAL A 241 5.69 -6.23 13.54
N ALA A 242 6.68 -5.64 14.20
CA ALA A 242 6.46 -4.59 15.20
C ALA A 242 5.81 -3.34 14.58
N VAL A 243 6.22 -2.92 13.37
CA VAL A 243 5.61 -1.80 12.63
C VAL A 243 4.14 -2.05 12.34
N LEU A 244 3.79 -3.20 11.74
CA LEU A 244 2.41 -3.55 11.41
C LEU A 244 1.54 -3.67 12.66
N ARG A 245 2.04 -4.30 13.74
CA ARG A 245 1.32 -4.39 15.02
C ARG A 245 1.08 -3.02 15.65
N THR A 246 2.02 -2.11 15.51
CA THR A 246 1.86 -0.74 16.00
C THR A 246 0.76 -0.02 15.21
N LEU A 247 0.75 -0.12 13.88
CA LEU A 247 -0.30 0.45 13.03
C LEU A 247 -1.69 -0.13 13.37
N GLN A 248 -1.80 -1.45 13.60
CA GLN A 248 -3.04 -2.10 14.05
C GLN A 248 -3.51 -1.57 15.42
N LYS A 249 -2.59 -1.52 16.40
CA LYS A 249 -2.90 -1.02 17.75
C LYS A 249 -3.38 0.43 17.74
N MET A 250 -2.81 1.25 16.85
CA MET A 250 -3.21 2.63 16.62
C MET A 250 -4.54 2.74 15.87
N LYS A 251 -5.07 1.64 15.31
CA LYS A 251 -6.21 1.64 14.37
C LYS A 251 -5.99 2.65 13.25
N TYR A 252 -4.79 2.61 12.66
CA TYR A 252 -4.35 3.59 11.66
C TYR A 252 -5.35 3.69 10.50
N PRO A 253 -5.96 4.87 10.26
CA PRO A 253 -7.10 4.99 9.38
C PRO A 253 -6.75 5.34 7.93
N TYR A 254 -5.48 5.61 7.66
CA TYR A 254 -5.02 6.08 6.35
C TYR A 254 -4.28 4.98 5.57
N ASN A 255 -3.70 5.35 4.44
CA ASN A 255 -3.04 4.43 3.52
C ASN A 255 -1.72 3.88 4.09
N VAL A 256 -1.54 2.56 4.00
CA VAL A 256 -0.26 1.86 4.21
C VAL A 256 0.19 1.38 2.82
N ALA A 257 0.90 2.24 2.10
CA ALA A 257 1.26 2.01 0.71
C ALA A 257 2.60 1.29 0.59
N LEU A 258 2.63 0.13 -0.06
CA LEU A 258 3.90 -0.47 -0.47
C LEU A 258 4.62 0.44 -1.47
N GLU A 259 5.87 0.79 -1.18
CA GLU A 259 6.78 1.45 -2.10
C GLU A 259 8.02 0.57 -2.33
N TYR A 260 7.89 -0.35 -3.30
CA TYR A 260 8.95 -1.27 -3.67
C TYR A 260 9.81 -0.71 -4.78
N GLU A 261 11.11 -0.57 -4.55
CA GLU A 261 12.01 0.10 -5.48
C GLU A 261 13.14 -0.78 -6.03
N ALA A 262 13.29 -2.02 -5.53
CA ALA A 262 14.46 -2.84 -5.84
C ALA A 262 14.55 -3.24 -7.32
N ASN A 263 13.44 -3.55 -7.99
CA ASN A 263 13.43 -3.99 -9.38
C ASN A 263 12.32 -3.32 -10.18
N GLY A 264 12.58 -2.10 -10.67
CA GLY A 264 11.60 -1.30 -11.39
C GLY A 264 11.17 -1.87 -12.76
N ASP A 265 12.02 -2.66 -13.42
CA ASP A 265 11.71 -3.25 -14.73
C ASP A 265 10.87 -4.54 -14.61
N ASN A 266 10.96 -5.25 -13.49
CA ASN A 266 10.14 -6.43 -13.19
C ASN A 266 9.75 -6.44 -11.70
N PRO A 267 8.86 -5.53 -11.25
CA PRO A 267 8.57 -5.38 -9.82
C PRO A 267 7.67 -6.47 -9.25
N MET A 268 6.85 -7.12 -10.08
CA MET A 268 5.76 -7.99 -9.60
C MET A 268 6.20 -9.16 -8.71
N PRO A 269 7.30 -9.88 -8.98
CA PRO A 269 7.74 -10.94 -8.06
C PRO A 269 7.97 -10.41 -6.63
N GLY A 270 8.71 -9.31 -6.49
CA GLY A 270 8.99 -8.71 -5.18
C GLY A 270 7.76 -8.09 -4.53
N VAL A 271 6.87 -7.49 -5.32
CA VAL A 271 5.58 -6.96 -4.84
C VAL A 271 4.68 -8.07 -4.30
N ILE A 272 4.55 -9.18 -5.03
CA ILE A 272 3.75 -10.35 -4.61
C ILE A 272 4.31 -10.93 -3.31
N GLU A 273 5.63 -11.10 -3.22
CA GLU A 273 6.29 -11.59 -2.03
C GLU A 273 6.08 -10.66 -0.83
N SER A 274 6.28 -9.35 -1.01
CA SER A 274 6.07 -8.35 0.03
C SER A 274 4.64 -8.39 0.58
N TYR A 275 3.62 -8.47 -0.28
CA TYR A 275 2.24 -8.60 0.19
C TYR A 275 1.93 -9.95 0.82
N ALA A 276 2.54 -11.04 0.37
CA ALA A 276 2.38 -12.35 1.01
C ALA A 276 2.92 -12.31 2.45
N TYR A 277 4.07 -11.69 2.66
CA TYR A 277 4.63 -11.49 3.99
C TYR A 277 3.72 -10.62 4.88
N ILE A 278 3.28 -9.46 4.39
CA ILE A 278 2.38 -8.55 5.12
C ILE A 278 1.10 -9.27 5.53
N ARG A 279 0.47 -10.02 4.61
CA ARG A 279 -0.73 -10.83 4.93
C ARG A 279 -0.44 -11.90 5.97
N GLY A 280 0.68 -12.59 5.87
CA GLY A 280 1.11 -13.59 6.85
C GLY A 280 1.23 -13.02 8.25
N VAL A 281 1.88 -11.85 8.38
CA VAL A 281 1.99 -11.13 9.65
C VAL A 281 0.60 -10.76 10.19
N LEU A 282 -0.26 -10.17 9.37
CA LEU A 282 -1.59 -9.68 9.82
C LEU A 282 -2.59 -10.82 10.09
N ALA A 283 -2.40 -11.99 9.47
CA ALA A 283 -3.26 -13.16 9.72
C ALA A 283 -3.04 -13.80 11.10
N THR A 284 -1.89 -13.59 11.73
CA THR A 284 -1.52 -14.15 13.04
C THR A 284 -1.89 -13.22 14.21
N ALA A 285 -2.70 -12.20 13.96
CA ALA A 285 -3.14 -11.22 14.95
C ALA A 285 -4.27 -11.74 15.84
#